data_a4d201e74b398d4b7529b71c7ffde826
#
_entry.id   a4d201e74b398d4b7529b71c7ffde826
#
_cell.length_a   1.000
_cell.length_b   1.000
_cell.length_c   1.000
_cell.angle_alpha   90.00
_cell.angle_beta   90.00
_cell.angle_gamma   90.00
#
_symmetry.space_group_name_H-M   'P 1'
#
loop_
_entity.id
_entity.type
_entity.pdbx_description
1 polymer ?
#
loop_
_entity_poly.entity_id
_entity_poly.type
_entity_poly.pdbx_seq_one_letter_code
_entity_poly.pdbx_strand_id
1 'polypeptide(L)'
;MQTTGQSIDFASGHATRAIVDLGAIGGNISGIRARIGAQRRLMAVVKSDGYGHGAVQVSRAALANGADCLAVAVPEEGHELREAGIDCPILAFGLIQPGEAWKTVAARLEQTVCSSELLDALDHESAKAGVKTNVHIKVDTGMGRIGLPPEDAVEFARKVMSCHNLILRGVYSHFSCADESDKEFSLTQLGRFKRTLGALEAAGIPVPIRHMANSAGVLDLPESYFDMVRPGIMIYGLYPSSEVSHSVALSPAMSFVTRVCYVKKVSAGTAIGYGATFVTTADKTVVATMPAGYADGYPRLLSNKAEVIVKGTRVPLLGRVAMDMCMLDVTSIPDVQAGDEIALFGEGLPVEEIASLVGTINYEIVTGIGKRVPRVYV
;
A
#
# COMPACT_ATOMS: atom_id res chain seq x y z
N MET A 1 21.12 -2.00 -43.36
CA MET A 1 21.59 -1.26 -42.18
C MET A 1 20.48 -1.36 -41.12
N GLN A 2 20.62 -2.31 -40.19
CA GLN A 2 19.73 -2.42 -39.05
C GLN A 2 20.23 -1.42 -38.00
N THR A 3 19.49 -0.36 -37.76
CA THR A 3 19.70 0.51 -36.62
C THR A 3 19.23 -0.22 -35.35
N THR A 4 20.17 -0.77 -34.60
CA THR A 4 19.90 -1.23 -33.22
C THR A 4 19.52 -0.01 -32.40
N GLY A 5 18.20 0.21 -32.23
CA GLY A 5 17.69 1.20 -31.31
C GLY A 5 18.06 0.79 -29.90
N GLN A 6 19.10 1.40 -29.34
CA GLN A 6 19.28 1.40 -27.89
C GLN A 6 18.06 2.07 -27.30
N SER A 7 17.29 1.32 -26.52
CA SER A 7 16.21 1.89 -25.70
C SER A 7 16.85 2.89 -24.75
N ILE A 8 16.53 4.18 -24.89
CA ILE A 8 16.98 5.20 -23.95
C ILE A 8 16.27 4.91 -22.62
N ASP A 9 17.05 4.52 -21.63
CA ASP A 9 16.54 4.35 -20.26
C ASP A 9 16.31 5.74 -19.63
N PHE A 10 15.09 6.25 -19.79
CA PHE A 10 14.69 7.53 -19.20
C PHE A 10 14.64 7.49 -17.66
N ALA A 11 14.58 6.29 -17.05
CA ALA A 11 14.47 6.14 -15.59
C ALA A 11 15.82 6.38 -14.89
N SER A 12 16.93 5.95 -15.47
CA SER A 12 18.26 6.06 -14.85
C SER A 12 18.77 7.50 -14.70
N GLY A 13 18.25 8.44 -15.49
CA GLY A 13 18.59 9.86 -15.46
C GLY A 13 17.60 10.77 -14.73
N HIS A 14 16.49 10.24 -14.21
CA HIS A 14 15.46 11.07 -13.59
C HIS A 14 15.95 11.65 -12.25
N ALA A 15 15.83 12.97 -12.09
CA ALA A 15 16.26 13.63 -10.85
C ALA A 15 15.41 13.18 -9.66
N THR A 16 14.08 13.14 -9.86
CA THR A 16 13.08 12.75 -8.84
C THR A 16 12.73 11.30 -9.01
N ARG A 17 12.93 10.46 -7.99
CA ARG A 17 12.70 9.02 -8.04
C ARG A 17 12.34 8.46 -6.66
N ALA A 18 11.58 7.37 -6.63
CA ALA A 18 11.37 6.55 -5.45
C ALA A 18 12.36 5.37 -5.49
N ILE A 19 13.24 5.29 -4.51
CA ILE A 19 14.15 4.15 -4.33
C ILE A 19 13.41 3.13 -3.49
N VAL A 20 13.31 1.89 -3.99
CA VAL A 20 12.59 0.79 -3.32
C VAL A 20 13.58 -0.32 -3.02
N ASP A 21 13.82 -0.57 -1.74
CA ASP A 21 14.67 -1.65 -1.24
C ASP A 21 13.86 -2.95 -1.17
N LEU A 22 14.12 -3.86 -2.14
CA LEU A 22 13.48 -5.17 -2.19
C LEU A 22 14.02 -6.12 -1.11
N GLY A 23 15.23 -5.89 -0.61
CA GLY A 23 15.78 -6.60 0.53
C GLY A 23 15.03 -6.28 1.82
N ALA A 24 14.67 -5.00 2.04
CA ALA A 24 13.82 -4.60 3.15
C ALA A 24 12.42 -5.26 3.06
N ILE A 25 11.79 -5.28 1.86
CA ILE A 25 10.53 -6.03 1.64
C ILE A 25 10.69 -7.49 2.05
N GLY A 26 11.75 -8.17 1.57
CA GLY A 26 12.04 -9.56 1.90
C GLY A 26 12.24 -9.78 3.41
N GLY A 27 13.00 -8.91 4.06
CA GLY A 27 13.24 -8.95 5.51
C GLY A 27 11.95 -8.77 6.32
N ASN A 28 11.09 -7.81 5.93
CA ASN A 28 9.80 -7.58 6.57
C ASN A 28 8.88 -8.81 6.44
N ILE A 29 8.79 -9.42 5.25
CA ILE A 29 8.01 -10.66 5.03
C ILE A 29 8.54 -11.79 5.90
N SER A 30 9.86 -11.98 5.97
CA SER A 30 10.49 -13.02 6.81
C SER A 30 10.19 -12.79 8.29
N GLY A 31 10.25 -11.56 8.77
CA GLY A 31 9.88 -11.18 10.14
C GLY A 31 8.41 -11.48 10.46
N ILE A 32 7.51 -11.14 9.53
CA ILE A 32 6.07 -11.46 9.65
C ILE A 32 5.88 -12.98 9.67
N ARG A 33 6.54 -13.72 8.78
CA ARG A 33 6.50 -15.21 8.74
C ARG A 33 6.95 -15.82 10.05
N ALA A 34 8.03 -15.33 10.63
CA ALA A 34 8.51 -15.79 11.94
C ALA A 34 7.46 -15.53 13.05
N ARG A 35 6.78 -14.38 13.02
CA ARG A 35 5.74 -14.01 13.98
C ARG A 35 4.51 -14.91 13.92
N ILE A 36 4.00 -15.20 12.71
CA ILE A 36 2.75 -15.96 12.53
C ILE A 36 2.98 -17.49 12.57
N GLY A 37 4.21 -17.95 12.39
CA GLY A 37 4.57 -19.37 12.31
C GLY A 37 4.32 -19.98 10.92
N ALA A 38 4.92 -21.17 10.69
CA ALA A 38 4.89 -21.85 9.40
C ALA A 38 3.51 -22.42 9.00
N GLN A 39 2.62 -22.64 9.97
CA GLN A 39 1.32 -23.29 9.73
C GLN A 39 0.26 -22.36 9.14
N ARG A 40 0.46 -21.06 9.23
CA ARG A 40 -0.49 -20.05 8.73
C ARG A 40 -0.06 -19.52 7.39
N ARG A 41 -1.02 -19.24 6.51
CA ARG A 41 -0.76 -18.60 5.23
C ARG A 41 -0.48 -17.12 5.41
N LEU A 42 0.41 -16.58 4.59
CA LEU A 42 0.72 -15.16 4.50
C LEU A 42 0.25 -14.63 3.14
N MET A 43 -0.78 -13.81 3.14
CA MET A 43 -1.27 -13.11 1.96
C MET A 43 -0.67 -11.71 1.93
N ALA A 44 0.29 -11.45 1.03
CA ALA A 44 0.87 -10.13 0.86
C ALA A 44 -0.11 -9.21 0.11
N VAL A 45 -0.46 -8.06 0.72
CA VAL A 45 -1.40 -7.11 0.11
C VAL A 45 -0.63 -6.10 -0.74
N VAL A 46 -0.79 -6.19 -2.07
CA VAL A 46 -0.01 -5.43 -3.07
C VAL A 46 -0.86 -4.49 -3.93
N LYS A 47 -2.07 -4.17 -3.47
CA LYS A 47 -2.98 -3.21 -4.13
C LYS A 47 -2.36 -1.82 -4.24
N SER A 48 -2.94 -0.94 -5.07
CA SER A 48 -2.52 0.45 -5.30
C SER A 48 -1.04 0.51 -5.70
N ASP A 49 -0.68 -0.28 -6.72
CA ASP A 49 0.69 -0.42 -7.22
C ASP A 49 1.67 -0.79 -6.10
N GLY A 50 1.33 -1.83 -5.30
CA GLY A 50 2.15 -2.21 -4.15
C GLY A 50 2.31 -1.06 -3.14
N TYR A 51 1.22 -0.39 -2.78
CA TYR A 51 1.25 0.83 -1.94
C TYR A 51 2.25 1.88 -2.48
N GLY A 52 2.29 2.04 -3.80
CA GLY A 52 3.18 2.97 -4.48
C GLY A 52 4.62 2.47 -4.68
N HIS A 53 4.95 1.24 -4.25
CA HIS A 53 6.31 0.68 -4.35
C HIS A 53 6.54 -0.12 -5.65
N GLY A 54 5.52 -0.31 -6.48
CA GLY A 54 5.57 -1.15 -7.69
C GLY A 54 5.12 -2.58 -7.43
N ALA A 55 3.86 -2.89 -7.79
CA ALA A 55 3.20 -4.15 -7.44
C ALA A 55 3.95 -5.40 -7.91
N VAL A 56 4.48 -5.39 -9.13
CA VAL A 56 5.16 -6.56 -9.72
C VAL A 56 6.43 -6.93 -8.95
N GLN A 57 7.32 -5.96 -8.70
CA GLN A 57 8.60 -6.23 -8.05
C GLN A 57 8.40 -6.59 -6.56
N VAL A 58 7.50 -5.87 -5.88
CA VAL A 58 7.11 -6.19 -4.50
C VAL A 58 6.51 -7.59 -4.40
N SER A 59 5.63 -7.97 -5.33
CA SER A 59 5.04 -9.31 -5.36
C SER A 59 6.08 -10.41 -5.51
N ARG A 60 7.05 -10.22 -6.42
CA ARG A 60 8.16 -11.17 -6.60
C ARG A 60 9.01 -11.28 -5.34
N ALA A 61 9.38 -10.16 -4.74
CA ALA A 61 10.15 -10.15 -3.50
C ALA A 61 9.37 -10.81 -2.34
N ALA A 62 8.07 -10.51 -2.20
CA ALA A 62 7.23 -11.10 -1.15
C ALA A 62 7.10 -12.62 -1.30
N LEU A 63 6.83 -13.12 -2.52
CA LEU A 63 6.71 -14.56 -2.80
C LEU A 63 8.03 -15.30 -2.58
N ALA A 64 9.16 -14.72 -2.99
CA ALA A 64 10.49 -15.30 -2.79
C ALA A 64 10.87 -15.40 -1.30
N ASN A 65 10.27 -14.59 -0.43
CA ASN A 65 10.58 -14.53 1.01
C ASN A 65 9.47 -15.10 1.90
N GLY A 66 8.51 -15.85 1.34
CA GLY A 66 7.58 -16.66 2.12
C GLY A 66 6.14 -16.17 2.16
N ALA A 67 5.71 -15.25 1.28
CA ALA A 67 4.29 -15.04 1.04
C ALA A 67 3.72 -16.22 0.25
N ASP A 68 2.51 -16.68 0.61
CA ASP A 68 1.86 -17.83 -0.05
C ASP A 68 0.91 -17.39 -1.16
N CYS A 69 0.40 -16.17 -1.10
CA CYS A 69 -0.56 -15.60 -2.03
C CYS A 69 -0.56 -14.07 -1.93
N LEU A 70 -1.26 -13.43 -2.85
CA LEU A 70 -1.34 -11.99 -2.95
C LEU A 70 -2.78 -11.49 -2.82
N ALA A 71 -2.94 -10.21 -2.52
CA ALA A 71 -4.23 -9.54 -2.61
C ALA A 71 -4.12 -8.18 -3.28
N VAL A 72 -5.11 -7.89 -4.09
CA VAL A 72 -5.28 -6.63 -4.83
C VAL A 72 -6.63 -5.99 -4.49
N ALA A 73 -6.85 -4.74 -4.90
CA ALA A 73 -8.14 -4.09 -4.70
C ALA A 73 -9.13 -4.43 -5.82
N VAL A 74 -8.68 -4.41 -7.07
CA VAL A 74 -9.52 -4.56 -8.26
C VAL A 74 -8.94 -5.59 -9.23
N PRO A 75 -9.75 -6.20 -10.11
CA PRO A 75 -9.27 -7.21 -11.04
C PRO A 75 -8.16 -6.73 -11.99
N GLU A 76 -8.15 -5.46 -12.35
CA GLU A 76 -7.15 -4.87 -13.24
C GLU A 76 -5.74 -4.95 -12.64
N GLU A 77 -5.58 -4.73 -11.33
CA GLU A 77 -4.30 -4.91 -10.63
C GLU A 77 -3.86 -6.38 -10.65
N GLY A 78 -4.81 -7.29 -10.48
CA GLY A 78 -4.54 -8.74 -10.57
C GLY A 78 -4.15 -9.18 -11.98
N HIS A 79 -4.76 -8.59 -13.00
CA HIS A 79 -4.42 -8.83 -14.40
C HIS A 79 -2.98 -8.39 -14.72
N GLU A 80 -2.57 -7.20 -14.28
CA GLU A 80 -1.19 -6.72 -14.40
C GLU A 80 -0.17 -7.71 -13.80
N LEU A 81 -0.47 -8.26 -12.62
CA LEU A 81 0.38 -9.27 -12.00
C LEU A 81 0.42 -10.57 -12.83
N ARG A 82 -0.70 -10.99 -13.43
CA ARG A 82 -0.74 -12.15 -14.33
C ARG A 82 0.08 -11.93 -15.60
N GLU A 83 -0.03 -10.75 -16.23
CA GLU A 83 0.79 -10.37 -17.40
C GLU A 83 2.29 -10.38 -17.06
N ALA A 84 2.65 -10.03 -15.82
CA ALA A 84 4.02 -10.10 -15.32
C ALA A 84 4.49 -11.54 -14.96
N GLY A 85 3.66 -12.59 -15.22
CA GLY A 85 4.00 -13.99 -14.99
C GLY A 85 3.86 -14.45 -13.54
N ILE A 86 3.06 -13.78 -12.72
CA ILE A 86 2.81 -14.18 -11.33
C ILE A 86 1.61 -15.14 -11.29
N ASP A 87 1.84 -16.43 -10.95
CA ASP A 87 0.82 -17.48 -11.01
C ASP A 87 0.23 -17.92 -9.66
N CYS A 88 0.73 -17.40 -8.53
CA CYS A 88 0.18 -17.70 -7.21
C CYS A 88 -1.31 -17.30 -7.08
N PRO A 89 -2.06 -17.80 -6.07
CA PRO A 89 -3.41 -17.31 -5.78
C PRO A 89 -3.41 -15.79 -5.53
N ILE A 90 -4.36 -15.06 -6.13
CA ILE A 90 -4.53 -13.62 -5.96
C ILE A 90 -5.99 -13.34 -5.64
N LEU A 91 -6.27 -12.74 -4.48
CA LEU A 91 -7.61 -12.34 -4.05
C LEU A 91 -7.88 -10.87 -4.38
N ALA A 92 -8.95 -10.62 -5.14
CA ALA A 92 -9.49 -9.27 -5.32
C ALA A 92 -10.42 -8.94 -4.14
N PHE A 93 -10.05 -7.93 -3.34
CA PHE A 93 -10.83 -7.51 -2.16
C PHE A 93 -12.05 -6.67 -2.50
N GLY A 94 -11.97 -5.88 -3.57
CA GLY A 94 -13.05 -5.00 -3.97
C GLY A 94 -14.24 -5.77 -4.54
N LEU A 95 -15.42 -5.22 -4.30
CA LEU A 95 -16.62 -5.66 -5.01
C LEU A 95 -16.59 -5.02 -6.40
N ILE A 96 -16.94 -5.82 -7.39
CA ILE A 96 -17.09 -5.40 -8.78
C ILE A 96 -18.57 -5.40 -9.17
N GLN A 97 -18.91 -4.68 -10.21
CA GLN A 97 -20.25 -4.79 -10.78
C GLN A 97 -20.47 -6.18 -11.41
N PRO A 98 -21.67 -6.75 -11.36
CA PRO A 98 -21.94 -8.07 -11.97
C PRO A 98 -21.48 -8.17 -13.43
N GLY A 99 -21.64 -7.10 -14.22
CA GLY A 99 -21.18 -7.04 -15.62
C GLY A 99 -19.65 -7.09 -15.81
N GLU A 100 -18.87 -6.97 -14.73
CA GLU A 100 -17.41 -7.04 -14.74
C GLU A 100 -16.87 -8.40 -14.24
N ALA A 101 -17.74 -9.35 -13.88
CA ALA A 101 -17.36 -10.66 -13.35
C ALA A 101 -16.38 -11.42 -14.27
N TRP A 102 -16.51 -11.23 -15.59
CA TRP A 102 -15.62 -11.80 -16.59
C TRP A 102 -14.14 -11.40 -16.40
N LYS A 103 -13.85 -10.20 -15.84
CA LYS A 103 -12.49 -9.75 -15.57
C LYS A 103 -11.78 -10.64 -14.55
N THR A 104 -12.48 -10.97 -13.45
CA THR A 104 -11.99 -11.88 -12.41
C THR A 104 -11.69 -13.27 -12.99
N VAL A 105 -12.62 -13.80 -13.78
CA VAL A 105 -12.48 -15.12 -14.40
C VAL A 105 -11.32 -15.14 -15.40
N ALA A 106 -11.26 -14.15 -16.29
CA ALA A 106 -10.20 -14.04 -17.30
C ALA A 106 -8.80 -13.90 -16.67
N ALA A 107 -8.68 -13.13 -15.59
CA ALA A 107 -7.42 -12.99 -14.87
C ALA A 107 -7.14 -14.12 -13.86
N ARG A 108 -7.99 -15.15 -13.78
CA ARG A 108 -7.85 -16.29 -12.86
C ARG A 108 -7.64 -15.84 -11.41
N LEU A 109 -8.49 -14.92 -10.94
CA LEU A 109 -8.43 -14.38 -9.59
C LEU A 109 -9.42 -15.10 -8.66
N GLU A 110 -9.14 -15.04 -7.38
CA GLU A 110 -10.12 -15.30 -6.33
C GLU A 110 -10.91 -14.02 -6.07
N GLN A 111 -12.22 -14.09 -5.81
CA GLN A 111 -13.08 -12.91 -5.68
C GLN A 111 -13.74 -12.83 -4.31
N THR A 112 -13.76 -11.63 -3.74
CA THR A 112 -14.62 -11.30 -2.61
C THR A 112 -16.08 -11.22 -3.03
N VAL A 113 -16.96 -11.91 -2.29
CA VAL A 113 -18.41 -11.91 -2.54
C VAL A 113 -19.18 -11.60 -1.26
N CYS A 114 -20.25 -10.83 -1.39
CA CYS A 114 -21.24 -10.56 -0.35
C CYS A 114 -22.62 -10.13 -0.94
N SER A 115 -22.84 -10.37 -2.23
CA SER A 115 -24.15 -10.16 -2.85
C SER A 115 -24.48 -11.30 -3.81
N SER A 116 -25.78 -11.58 -3.93
CA SER A 116 -26.30 -12.64 -4.79
C SER A 116 -26.08 -12.34 -6.28
N GLU A 117 -26.19 -11.08 -6.66
CA GLU A 117 -26.05 -10.61 -8.04
C GLU A 117 -24.62 -10.86 -8.57
N LEU A 118 -23.63 -10.53 -7.75
CA LEU A 118 -22.22 -10.79 -8.12
C LEU A 118 -21.92 -12.28 -8.13
N LEU A 119 -22.49 -13.05 -7.18
CA LEU A 119 -22.31 -14.49 -7.12
C LEU A 119 -22.86 -15.16 -8.39
N ASP A 120 -24.09 -14.82 -8.79
CA ASP A 120 -24.77 -15.38 -9.96
C ASP A 120 -23.99 -15.01 -11.26
N ALA A 121 -23.47 -13.78 -11.34
CA ALA A 121 -22.65 -13.35 -12.48
C ALA A 121 -21.31 -14.10 -12.57
N LEU A 122 -20.65 -14.33 -11.44
CA LEU A 122 -19.40 -15.10 -11.39
C LEU A 122 -19.63 -16.56 -11.78
N ASP A 123 -20.71 -17.19 -11.31
CA ASP A 123 -21.06 -18.57 -11.69
C ASP A 123 -21.31 -18.68 -13.19
N HIS A 124 -22.05 -17.71 -13.77
CA HIS A 124 -22.32 -17.64 -15.19
C HIS A 124 -21.03 -17.47 -16.04
N GLU A 125 -20.18 -16.50 -15.72
CA GLU A 125 -18.94 -16.26 -16.47
C GLU A 125 -17.94 -17.42 -16.29
N SER A 126 -17.91 -18.06 -15.13
CA SER A 126 -17.08 -19.24 -14.88
C SER A 126 -17.57 -20.44 -15.74
N ALA A 127 -18.90 -20.64 -15.82
CA ALA A 127 -19.49 -21.66 -16.70
C ALA A 127 -19.13 -21.44 -18.18
N LYS A 128 -19.27 -20.20 -18.65
CA LYS A 128 -18.95 -19.78 -20.01
C LYS A 128 -17.48 -20.02 -20.35
N ALA A 129 -16.57 -19.77 -19.39
CA ALA A 129 -15.15 -20.02 -19.53
C ALA A 129 -14.73 -21.49 -19.32
N GLY A 130 -15.64 -22.35 -18.85
CA GLY A 130 -15.33 -23.75 -18.54
C GLY A 130 -14.40 -23.94 -17.34
N VAL A 131 -14.39 -23.02 -16.37
CA VAL A 131 -13.51 -23.04 -15.20
C VAL A 131 -14.30 -22.96 -13.90
N LYS A 132 -13.62 -23.25 -12.78
CA LYS A 132 -14.15 -22.98 -11.44
C LYS A 132 -13.44 -21.79 -10.82
N THR A 133 -14.20 -20.83 -10.30
CA THR A 133 -13.66 -19.63 -9.65
C THR A 133 -13.77 -19.76 -8.14
N ASN A 134 -12.65 -19.50 -7.45
CA ASN A 134 -12.60 -19.43 -6.00
C ASN A 134 -13.23 -18.12 -5.49
N VAL A 135 -14.09 -18.22 -4.46
CA VAL A 135 -14.70 -17.06 -3.84
C VAL A 135 -14.45 -17.02 -2.33
N HIS A 136 -14.30 -15.81 -1.80
CA HIS A 136 -14.20 -15.57 -0.38
C HIS A 136 -15.40 -14.74 0.09
N ILE A 137 -16.17 -15.28 1.03
CA ILE A 137 -17.28 -14.57 1.64
C ILE A 137 -16.74 -13.49 2.59
N LYS A 138 -17.15 -12.25 2.38
CA LYS A 138 -16.86 -11.16 3.30
C LYS A 138 -18.00 -10.99 4.30
N VAL A 139 -17.65 -11.04 5.59
CA VAL A 139 -18.58 -10.77 6.70
C VAL A 139 -18.22 -9.42 7.32
N ASP A 140 -19.21 -8.55 7.49
CA ASP A 140 -19.03 -7.28 8.18
C ASP A 140 -19.29 -7.47 9.68
N THR A 141 -18.24 -7.42 10.46
CA THR A 141 -18.32 -7.54 11.91
C THR A 141 -18.27 -6.18 12.63
N GLY A 142 -18.29 -5.07 11.86
CA GLY A 142 -18.28 -3.72 12.40
C GLY A 142 -17.35 -2.74 11.69
N MET A 143 -16.80 -3.09 10.50
CA MET A 143 -16.08 -2.14 9.66
C MET A 143 -17.03 -1.17 8.95
N GLY A 144 -18.27 -1.59 8.64
CA GLY A 144 -19.29 -0.74 8.02
C GLY A 144 -19.01 -0.35 6.57
N ARG A 145 -18.20 -1.13 5.83
CA ARG A 145 -17.77 -0.79 4.47
C ARG A 145 -18.33 -1.71 3.40
N ILE A 146 -18.07 -2.99 3.53
CA ILE A 146 -18.58 -4.07 2.67
C ILE A 146 -18.69 -5.35 3.49
N GLY A 147 -19.58 -6.25 3.11
CA GLY A 147 -19.75 -7.57 3.73
C GLY A 147 -21.18 -7.86 4.11
N LEU A 148 -21.47 -9.13 4.29
CA LEU A 148 -22.76 -9.61 4.80
C LEU A 148 -22.86 -9.33 6.31
N PRO A 149 -24.07 -9.08 6.85
CA PRO A 149 -24.32 -9.23 8.26
C PRO A 149 -23.92 -10.63 8.74
N PRO A 150 -23.39 -10.79 9.96
CA PRO A 150 -22.99 -12.10 10.50
C PRO A 150 -24.09 -13.17 10.44
N GLU A 151 -25.34 -12.79 10.66
CA GLU A 151 -26.54 -13.65 10.65
C GLU A 151 -26.84 -14.23 9.27
N ASP A 152 -26.50 -13.55 8.19
CA ASP A 152 -26.79 -13.99 6.82
C ASP A 152 -25.71 -14.93 6.26
N ALA A 153 -24.59 -15.10 6.96
CA ALA A 153 -23.42 -15.83 6.46
C ALA A 153 -23.71 -17.30 6.13
N VAL A 154 -24.54 -17.97 6.93
CA VAL A 154 -24.89 -19.38 6.73
C VAL A 154 -25.73 -19.57 5.47
N GLU A 155 -26.76 -18.74 5.28
CA GLU A 155 -27.64 -18.82 4.11
C GLU A 155 -26.84 -18.50 2.83
N PHE A 156 -26.05 -17.45 2.86
CA PHE A 156 -25.22 -17.07 1.73
C PHE A 156 -24.16 -18.13 1.38
N ALA A 157 -23.55 -18.76 2.38
CA ALA A 157 -22.59 -19.85 2.15
C ALA A 157 -23.26 -21.07 1.49
N ARG A 158 -24.49 -21.41 1.87
CA ARG A 158 -25.29 -22.45 1.18
C ARG A 158 -25.56 -22.07 -0.28
N LYS A 159 -25.85 -20.79 -0.55
CA LYS A 159 -26.02 -20.29 -1.92
C LYS A 159 -24.71 -20.45 -2.71
N VAL A 160 -23.54 -20.06 -2.14
CA VAL A 160 -22.24 -20.28 -2.80
C VAL A 160 -22.04 -21.77 -3.13
N MET A 161 -22.34 -22.66 -2.19
CA MET A 161 -22.17 -24.13 -2.39
C MET A 161 -23.13 -24.72 -3.42
N SER A 162 -24.25 -24.07 -3.71
CA SER A 162 -25.19 -24.49 -4.77
C SER A 162 -24.75 -24.04 -6.17
N CYS A 163 -23.81 -23.11 -6.29
CA CYS A 163 -23.24 -22.68 -7.56
C CYS A 163 -22.28 -23.76 -8.11
N HIS A 164 -22.50 -24.20 -9.35
CA HIS A 164 -21.75 -25.32 -9.94
C HIS A 164 -20.29 -24.96 -10.31
N ASN A 165 -20.05 -23.70 -10.60
CA ASN A 165 -18.75 -23.23 -11.13
C ASN A 165 -17.98 -22.35 -10.12
N LEU A 166 -18.48 -22.27 -8.87
CA LEU A 166 -17.82 -21.56 -7.80
C LEU A 166 -17.33 -22.51 -6.70
N ILE A 167 -16.25 -22.12 -6.04
CA ILE A 167 -15.68 -22.85 -4.90
C ILE A 167 -15.59 -21.89 -3.71
N LEU A 168 -16.26 -22.24 -2.61
CA LEU A 168 -16.07 -21.53 -1.35
C LEU A 168 -14.64 -21.77 -0.84
N ARG A 169 -13.76 -20.80 -1.05
CA ARG A 169 -12.36 -20.88 -0.67
C ARG A 169 -12.10 -20.35 0.72
N GLY A 170 -12.83 -19.32 1.13
CA GLY A 170 -12.63 -18.74 2.44
C GLY A 170 -13.78 -17.86 2.93
N VAL A 171 -13.70 -17.54 4.22
CA VAL A 171 -14.58 -16.56 4.89
C VAL A 171 -13.70 -15.59 5.66
N TYR A 172 -13.99 -14.28 5.57
CA TYR A 172 -13.14 -13.29 6.23
C TYR A 172 -13.89 -12.06 6.72
N SER A 173 -13.25 -11.35 7.65
CA SER A 173 -13.66 -10.04 8.11
C SER A 173 -12.48 -9.06 8.08
N HIS A 174 -12.65 -7.85 8.61
CA HIS A 174 -11.62 -6.82 8.67
C HIS A 174 -11.82 -5.94 9.90
N PHE A 175 -10.73 -5.64 10.59
CA PHE A 175 -10.75 -4.73 11.72
C PHE A 175 -10.88 -3.28 11.28
N SER A 176 -11.59 -2.48 12.06
CA SER A 176 -11.69 -1.02 11.88
C SER A 176 -10.68 -0.25 12.71
N CYS A 177 -10.35 -0.72 13.93
CA CYS A 177 -9.60 0.00 14.95
C CYS A 177 -8.45 -0.85 15.55
N ALA A 178 -7.94 -1.87 14.83
CA ALA A 178 -6.89 -2.73 15.38
C ALA A 178 -5.54 -2.00 15.55
N ASP A 179 -5.39 -0.85 14.93
CA ASP A 179 -4.23 0.04 15.00
C ASP A 179 -4.29 1.09 16.12
N GLU A 180 -5.42 1.18 16.84
CA GLU A 180 -5.58 2.00 18.03
C GLU A 180 -5.08 1.25 19.29
N SER A 181 -4.71 1.98 20.34
CA SER A 181 -4.30 1.40 21.65
C SER A 181 -5.45 0.66 22.33
N ASP A 182 -6.67 1.22 22.26
CA ASP A 182 -7.88 0.56 22.73
C ASP A 182 -8.31 -0.56 21.79
N LYS A 183 -8.26 -1.80 22.27
CA LYS A 183 -8.63 -3.00 21.51
C LYS A 183 -10.06 -3.49 21.75
N GLU A 184 -10.87 -2.81 22.57
CA GLU A 184 -12.21 -3.30 22.96
C GLU A 184 -13.10 -3.57 21.76
N PHE A 185 -13.19 -2.62 20.83
CA PHE A 185 -14.00 -2.80 19.64
C PHE A 185 -13.43 -3.87 18.70
N SER A 186 -12.12 -3.95 18.57
CA SER A 186 -11.45 -5.01 17.78
C SER A 186 -11.73 -6.41 18.35
N LEU A 187 -11.70 -6.57 19.67
CA LEU A 187 -12.09 -7.83 20.33
C LEU A 187 -13.57 -8.14 20.15
N THR A 188 -14.43 -7.13 20.17
CA THR A 188 -15.85 -7.27 19.83
C THR A 188 -16.05 -7.78 18.39
N GLN A 189 -15.35 -7.20 17.42
CA GLN A 189 -15.37 -7.65 16.02
C GLN A 189 -14.87 -9.10 15.90
N LEU A 190 -13.78 -9.44 16.58
CA LEU A 190 -13.25 -10.80 16.62
C LEU A 190 -14.24 -11.79 17.21
N GLY A 191 -14.92 -11.42 18.30
CA GLY A 191 -15.98 -12.23 18.92
C GLY A 191 -17.15 -12.47 17.96
N ARG A 192 -17.59 -11.45 17.22
CA ARG A 192 -18.63 -11.60 16.18
C ARG A 192 -18.18 -12.56 15.09
N PHE A 193 -16.95 -12.42 14.60
CA PHE A 193 -16.41 -13.30 13.56
C PHE A 193 -16.31 -14.76 14.03
N LYS A 194 -15.82 -15.00 15.25
CA LYS A 194 -15.76 -16.36 15.84
C LYS A 194 -17.15 -16.99 15.94
N ARG A 195 -18.18 -16.23 16.34
CA ARG A 195 -19.57 -16.73 16.37
C ARG A 195 -20.08 -17.09 14.97
N THR A 196 -19.79 -16.27 13.95
CA THR A 196 -20.15 -16.57 12.56
C THR A 196 -19.51 -17.86 12.08
N LEU A 197 -18.21 -18.07 12.36
CA LEU A 197 -17.51 -19.31 12.01
C LEU A 197 -18.11 -20.51 12.72
N GLY A 198 -18.47 -20.40 14.01
CA GLY A 198 -19.17 -21.45 14.75
C GLY A 198 -20.56 -21.78 14.17
N ALA A 199 -21.31 -20.78 13.69
CA ALA A 199 -22.60 -21.00 13.02
C ALA A 199 -22.44 -21.74 11.68
N LEU A 200 -21.41 -21.42 10.90
CA LEU A 200 -21.08 -22.13 9.65
C LEU A 200 -20.71 -23.59 9.94
N GLU A 201 -19.87 -23.83 10.94
CA GLU A 201 -19.48 -25.17 11.37
C GLU A 201 -20.69 -25.99 11.84
N ALA A 202 -21.55 -25.44 12.71
CA ALA A 202 -22.78 -26.08 13.18
C ALA A 202 -23.76 -26.39 12.04
N ALA A 203 -23.75 -25.62 10.96
CA ALA A 203 -24.52 -25.86 9.73
C ALA A 203 -23.87 -26.88 8.79
N GLY A 204 -22.72 -27.47 9.13
CA GLY A 204 -21.97 -28.43 8.32
C GLY A 204 -21.31 -27.81 7.09
N ILE A 205 -21.03 -26.50 7.10
CA ILE A 205 -20.43 -25.78 5.98
C ILE A 205 -18.92 -25.73 6.18
N PRO A 206 -18.11 -26.39 5.32
CA PRO A 206 -16.66 -26.33 5.42
C PRO A 206 -16.14 -24.96 4.99
N VAL A 207 -15.27 -24.38 5.83
CA VAL A 207 -14.57 -23.13 5.52
C VAL A 207 -13.06 -23.42 5.45
N PRO A 208 -12.49 -23.62 4.25
CA PRO A 208 -11.08 -24.00 4.10
C PRO A 208 -10.10 -22.97 4.62
N ILE A 209 -10.40 -21.67 4.46
CA ILE A 209 -9.53 -20.58 4.89
C ILE A 209 -10.33 -19.51 5.63
N ARG A 210 -10.03 -19.34 6.91
CA ARG A 210 -10.58 -18.27 7.76
C ARG A 210 -9.51 -17.20 7.93
N HIS A 211 -9.86 -15.92 7.76
CA HIS A 211 -8.87 -14.86 7.87
C HIS A 211 -9.47 -13.52 8.33
N MET A 212 -8.76 -12.84 9.25
CA MET A 212 -9.20 -11.54 9.76
C MET A 212 -8.05 -10.55 9.94
N ALA A 213 -6.88 -10.97 10.43
CA ALA A 213 -5.75 -10.11 10.75
C ALA A 213 -5.26 -9.31 9.54
N ASN A 214 -5.29 -7.98 9.65
CA ASN A 214 -4.52 -7.02 8.85
C ASN A 214 -3.14 -6.79 9.50
N SER A 215 -2.37 -5.77 9.09
CA SER A 215 -1.07 -5.45 9.68
C SER A 215 -1.13 -5.27 11.20
N ALA A 216 -2.08 -4.46 11.69
CA ALA A 216 -2.26 -4.23 13.13
C ALA A 216 -2.67 -5.52 13.87
N GLY A 217 -3.57 -6.31 13.27
CA GLY A 217 -3.94 -7.62 13.82
C GLY A 217 -2.77 -8.59 13.90
N VAL A 218 -1.80 -8.52 12.97
CA VAL A 218 -0.57 -9.31 13.05
C VAL A 218 0.31 -8.89 14.22
N LEU A 219 0.39 -7.60 14.50
CA LEU A 219 1.21 -7.07 15.59
C LEU A 219 0.60 -7.40 16.96
N ASP A 220 -0.70 -7.15 17.15
CA ASP A 220 -1.31 -7.02 18.47
C ASP A 220 -2.41 -8.05 18.80
N LEU A 221 -2.98 -8.75 17.81
CA LEU A 221 -4.14 -9.63 17.99
C LEU A 221 -3.87 -11.05 17.45
N PRO A 222 -2.97 -11.84 18.06
CA PRO A 222 -2.60 -13.17 17.55
C PRO A 222 -3.80 -14.13 17.44
N GLU A 223 -4.86 -13.96 18.22
CA GLU A 223 -6.08 -14.76 18.14
C GLU A 223 -6.87 -14.54 16.82
N SER A 224 -6.53 -13.49 16.06
CA SER A 224 -7.16 -13.15 14.79
C SER A 224 -6.47 -13.76 13.56
N TYR A 225 -5.37 -14.49 13.74
CA TYR A 225 -4.61 -15.05 12.62
C TYR A 225 -5.37 -16.10 11.85
N PHE A 226 -6.12 -16.96 12.55
CA PHE A 226 -6.81 -18.11 12.00
C PHE A 226 -5.89 -18.92 11.06
N ASP A 227 -6.35 -19.16 9.83
CA ASP A 227 -5.60 -19.93 8.82
C ASP A 227 -4.68 -19.05 7.96
N MET A 228 -4.96 -17.71 7.92
CA MET A 228 -4.23 -16.79 7.04
C MET A 228 -4.25 -15.35 7.58
N VAL A 229 -3.13 -14.65 7.43
CA VAL A 229 -3.02 -13.22 7.73
C VAL A 229 -2.84 -12.41 6.43
N ARG A 230 -3.19 -11.11 6.50
CA ARG A 230 -3.17 -10.20 5.34
C ARG A 230 -2.44 -8.90 5.67
N PRO A 231 -1.12 -8.93 5.94
CA PRO A 231 -0.35 -7.72 6.12
C PRO A 231 -0.32 -6.89 4.84
N GLY A 232 -0.52 -5.59 5.00
CA GLY A 232 -0.35 -4.58 3.95
C GLY A 232 0.85 -3.72 4.29
N ILE A 233 0.63 -2.62 4.99
CA ILE A 233 1.67 -1.61 5.25
C ILE A 233 2.94 -2.17 5.90
N MET A 234 2.84 -3.23 6.71
CA MET A 234 3.99 -3.88 7.32
C MET A 234 4.98 -4.47 6.32
N ILE A 235 4.52 -4.97 5.16
CA ILE A 235 5.45 -5.54 4.17
C ILE A 235 6.33 -4.45 3.55
N TYR A 236 5.88 -3.19 3.60
CA TYR A 236 6.62 -2.01 3.16
C TYR A 236 7.48 -1.38 4.27
N GLY A 237 7.52 -2.03 5.44
CA GLY A 237 8.36 -1.60 6.55
C GLY A 237 7.81 -0.48 7.40
N LEU A 238 6.50 -0.21 7.31
CA LEU A 238 5.85 0.86 8.04
C LEU A 238 4.85 0.28 9.06
N TYR A 239 4.78 0.90 10.23
CA TYR A 239 3.76 0.56 11.23
C TYR A 239 2.43 1.22 10.88
N PRO A 240 1.27 0.52 11.14
CA PRO A 240 -0.05 1.06 10.82
C PRO A 240 -0.38 2.36 11.59
N SER A 241 0.13 2.49 12.80
CA SER A 241 0.05 3.69 13.63
C SER A 241 1.19 3.70 14.66
N SER A 242 1.32 4.78 15.42
CA SER A 242 2.24 4.88 16.56
C SER A 242 1.76 4.13 17.82
N GLU A 243 0.52 3.61 17.81
CA GLU A 243 -0.12 2.97 18.97
C GLU A 243 -0.03 1.43 18.94
N VAL A 244 0.49 0.85 17.87
CA VAL A 244 0.70 -0.60 17.80
C VAL A 244 2.02 -1.03 18.44
N SER A 245 2.09 -2.28 18.87
CA SER A 245 3.35 -2.86 19.34
C SER A 245 4.36 -3.02 18.19
N HIS A 246 5.64 -2.95 18.52
CA HIS A 246 6.73 -3.25 17.60
C HIS A 246 7.18 -4.71 17.72
N SER A 247 6.20 -5.62 17.80
CA SER A 247 6.45 -7.07 17.97
C SER A 247 7.11 -7.74 16.76
N VAL A 248 7.20 -7.05 15.64
CA VAL A 248 8.00 -7.40 14.46
C VAL A 248 8.85 -6.17 14.13
N ALA A 249 10.16 -6.33 14.05
CA ALA A 249 11.04 -5.25 13.57
C ALA A 249 10.82 -5.05 12.07
N LEU A 250 10.55 -3.81 11.67
CA LEU A 250 10.26 -3.43 10.30
C LEU A 250 11.31 -2.45 9.78
N SER A 251 11.68 -2.59 8.51
CA SER A 251 12.59 -1.68 7.80
C SER A 251 11.83 -0.99 6.67
N PRO A 252 11.70 0.36 6.70
CA PRO A 252 11.06 1.10 5.62
C PRO A 252 11.72 0.80 4.26
N ALA A 253 10.90 0.44 3.28
CA ALA A 253 11.39 0.01 1.97
C ALA A 253 11.49 1.12 0.94
N MET A 254 10.92 2.32 1.19
CA MET A 254 10.93 3.41 0.24
C MET A 254 11.66 4.64 0.77
N SER A 255 12.51 5.21 -0.10
CA SER A 255 13.01 6.57 0.03
C SER A 255 12.57 7.39 -1.18
N PHE A 256 12.11 8.63 -0.95
CA PHE A 256 11.75 9.56 -2.01
C PHE A 256 12.79 10.63 -2.14
N VAL A 257 13.51 10.65 -3.25
CA VAL A 257 14.67 11.52 -3.46
C VAL A 257 14.53 12.34 -4.74
N THR A 258 15.25 13.47 -4.76
CA THR A 258 15.42 14.30 -5.94
C THR A 258 16.82 14.91 -5.94
N ARG A 259 17.07 15.89 -6.81
CA ARG A 259 18.34 16.62 -6.87
C ARG A 259 18.10 18.11 -6.99
N VAL A 260 19.04 18.90 -6.49
CA VAL A 260 19.07 20.34 -6.74
C VAL A 260 19.16 20.60 -8.24
N CYS A 261 18.23 21.37 -8.80
CA CYS A 261 18.29 21.77 -10.21
C CYS A 261 18.82 23.20 -10.41
N TYR A 262 18.72 24.06 -9.42
CA TYR A 262 19.17 25.44 -9.50
C TYR A 262 19.49 26.01 -8.11
N VAL A 263 20.50 26.87 -8.03
CA VAL A 263 20.88 27.59 -6.81
C VAL A 263 21.02 29.07 -7.11
N LYS A 264 20.49 29.93 -6.24
CA LYS A 264 20.62 31.39 -6.33
C LYS A 264 20.83 31.99 -4.95
N LYS A 265 21.48 33.18 -4.93
CA LYS A 265 21.57 34.01 -3.73
C LYS A 265 20.59 35.17 -3.88
N VAL A 266 19.83 35.44 -2.83
CA VAL A 266 18.83 36.52 -2.79
C VAL A 266 19.03 37.40 -1.57
N SER A 267 18.62 38.67 -1.67
CA SER A 267 18.68 39.65 -0.58
C SER A 267 17.45 39.55 0.32
N ALA A 268 17.51 40.20 1.47
CA ALA A 268 16.37 40.44 2.32
C ALA A 268 15.20 41.10 1.54
N GLY A 269 13.97 40.79 1.88
CA GLY A 269 12.77 41.29 1.21
C GLY A 269 12.41 40.55 -0.09
N THR A 270 13.14 39.49 -0.47
CA THR A 270 12.83 38.72 -1.67
C THR A 270 11.68 37.75 -1.40
N ALA A 271 10.57 37.87 -2.17
CA ALA A 271 9.44 36.96 -2.10
C ALA A 271 9.76 35.63 -2.81
N ILE A 272 9.38 34.50 -2.20
CA ILE A 272 9.62 33.15 -2.71
C ILE A 272 8.32 32.42 -2.99
N GLY A 273 8.15 31.95 -4.23
CA GLY A 273 7.05 31.09 -4.67
C GLY A 273 5.69 31.78 -4.81
N TYR A 274 4.69 30.98 -5.09
CA TYR A 274 3.32 31.46 -5.32
C TYR A 274 2.72 32.16 -4.10
N GLY A 275 2.12 33.34 -4.36
CA GLY A 275 1.42 34.12 -3.34
C GLY A 275 2.36 34.81 -2.35
N ALA A 276 3.69 34.81 -2.61
CA ALA A 276 4.69 35.46 -1.77
C ALA A 276 4.53 35.13 -0.27
N THR A 277 4.18 33.85 0.03
CA THR A 277 3.89 33.41 1.41
C THR A 277 5.14 33.27 2.26
N PHE A 278 6.32 33.36 1.66
CA PHE A 278 7.60 33.47 2.32
C PHE A 278 8.37 34.67 1.74
N VAL A 279 8.96 35.45 2.62
CA VAL A 279 9.82 36.58 2.25
C VAL A 279 11.12 36.46 3.05
N THR A 280 12.25 36.53 2.38
CA THR A 280 13.58 36.43 3.02
C THR A 280 13.80 37.59 3.96
N THR A 281 14.41 37.33 5.12
CA THR A 281 14.73 38.35 6.13
C THR A 281 16.22 38.60 6.27
N ALA A 282 17.05 37.65 5.87
CA ALA A 282 18.51 37.78 5.94
C ALA A 282 19.06 38.50 4.68
N ASP A 283 20.12 39.25 4.86
CA ASP A 283 20.81 40.00 3.80
C ASP A 283 21.34 39.11 2.67
N LYS A 284 21.61 37.84 2.99
CA LYS A 284 22.01 36.81 2.03
C LYS A 284 21.34 35.49 2.37
N THR A 285 20.40 35.09 1.55
CA THR A 285 19.77 33.75 1.62
C THR A 285 20.19 32.97 0.38
N VAL A 286 20.64 31.72 0.57
CA VAL A 286 20.95 30.81 -0.54
C VAL A 286 19.72 29.90 -0.73
N VAL A 287 19.09 30.07 -1.88
CA VAL A 287 17.86 29.31 -2.23
C VAL A 287 18.22 28.26 -3.26
N ALA A 288 17.97 26.98 -2.90
CA ALA A 288 18.01 25.88 -3.86
C ALA A 288 16.60 25.58 -4.38
N THR A 289 16.50 25.20 -5.65
CA THR A 289 15.26 24.71 -6.27
C THR A 289 15.41 23.23 -6.54
N MET A 290 14.39 22.44 -6.18
CA MET A 290 14.28 21.02 -6.51
C MET A 290 13.14 20.77 -7.50
N PRO A 291 13.30 19.85 -8.49
CA PRO A 291 12.29 19.51 -9.48
C PRO A 291 11.35 18.43 -8.95
N ALA A 292 10.71 18.71 -7.83
CA ALA A 292 9.68 17.86 -7.21
C ALA A 292 8.57 18.75 -6.64
N GLY A 293 7.31 18.33 -6.84
CA GLY A 293 6.14 19.04 -6.37
C GLY A 293 4.93 18.12 -6.21
N TYR A 294 3.71 18.71 -6.14
CA TYR A 294 2.53 17.91 -5.86
C TYR A 294 2.11 16.96 -6.99
N ALA A 295 2.56 17.19 -8.23
CA ALA A 295 2.34 16.22 -9.32
C ALA A 295 3.25 14.99 -9.22
N ASP A 296 4.30 15.05 -8.38
CA ASP A 296 5.16 13.92 -8.05
C ASP A 296 4.67 13.14 -6.81
N GLY A 297 3.66 13.68 -6.12
CA GLY A 297 3.15 13.12 -4.87
C GLY A 297 3.68 13.81 -3.61
N TYR A 298 4.39 14.95 -3.73
CA TYR A 298 4.83 15.73 -2.57
C TYR A 298 3.74 16.73 -2.17
N PRO A 299 3.01 16.54 -1.06
CA PRO A 299 1.76 17.23 -0.78
C PRO A 299 1.88 18.76 -0.69
N ARG A 300 0.93 19.49 -1.30
CA ARG A 300 0.90 20.96 -1.24
C ARG A 300 0.72 21.52 0.18
N LEU A 301 0.15 20.73 1.10
CA LEU A 301 -0.04 21.07 2.52
C LEU A 301 1.30 21.20 3.29
N LEU A 302 2.40 20.72 2.73
CA LEU A 302 3.77 20.87 3.26
C LEU A 302 4.34 22.28 3.10
N SER A 303 3.67 23.16 2.36
CA SER A 303 4.09 24.55 2.10
C SER A 303 4.47 25.29 3.39
N ASN A 304 5.68 25.82 3.48
CA ASN A 304 6.25 26.51 4.64
C ASN A 304 6.32 25.68 5.95
N LYS A 305 6.16 24.35 5.87
CA LYS A 305 6.11 23.48 7.06
C LYS A 305 7.19 22.40 7.04
N ALA A 306 7.42 21.83 5.86
CA ALA A 306 8.29 20.68 5.74
C ALA A 306 9.77 21.07 5.73
N GLU A 307 10.58 20.11 6.13
CA GLU A 307 12.00 20.07 5.88
C GLU A 307 12.33 18.96 4.89
N VAL A 308 13.49 19.05 4.27
CA VAL A 308 14.11 18.02 3.45
C VAL A 308 15.57 17.87 3.87
N ILE A 309 16.23 16.78 3.47
CA ILE A 309 17.65 16.57 3.77
C ILE A 309 18.49 16.88 2.52
N VAL A 310 19.46 17.77 2.66
CA VAL A 310 20.46 18.10 1.66
C VAL A 310 21.85 17.89 2.28
N LYS A 311 22.71 17.07 1.67
CA LYS A 311 24.05 16.76 2.22
C LYS A 311 24.01 16.37 3.72
N GLY A 312 23.03 15.57 4.14
CA GLY A 312 22.88 15.13 5.52
C GLY A 312 22.32 16.17 6.49
N THR A 313 21.98 17.37 6.02
CA THR A 313 21.44 18.46 6.85
C THR A 313 19.97 18.70 6.53
N ARG A 314 19.11 18.82 7.56
CA ARG A 314 17.72 19.22 7.39
C ARG A 314 17.65 20.71 7.06
N VAL A 315 16.90 21.05 6.04
CA VAL A 315 16.68 22.43 5.57
C VAL A 315 15.20 22.68 5.31
N PRO A 316 14.69 23.89 5.62
CA PRO A 316 13.28 24.19 5.48
C PRO A 316 12.89 24.44 4.02
N LEU A 317 11.65 24.05 3.71
CA LEU A 317 10.98 24.40 2.47
C LEU A 317 10.46 25.83 2.52
N LEU A 318 10.76 26.61 1.49
CA LEU A 318 10.40 28.02 1.39
C LEU A 318 9.20 28.24 0.46
N GLY A 319 8.17 28.85 0.98
CA GLY A 319 6.98 29.22 0.21
C GLY A 319 6.07 28.02 -0.07
N ARG A 320 5.23 28.16 -1.11
CA ARG A 320 4.28 27.11 -1.49
C ARG A 320 4.93 26.03 -2.34
N VAL A 321 4.60 24.76 -2.04
CA VAL A 321 4.86 23.65 -2.95
C VAL A 321 4.12 23.92 -4.26
N ALA A 322 4.84 23.95 -5.37
CA ALA A 322 4.27 24.10 -6.70
C ALA A 322 3.99 22.73 -7.33
N MET A 323 3.48 22.70 -8.55
CA MET A 323 3.18 21.46 -9.26
C MET A 323 4.41 20.59 -9.46
N ASP A 324 5.51 21.22 -9.90
CA ASP A 324 6.70 20.53 -10.39
C ASP A 324 8.00 20.94 -9.66
N MET A 325 7.95 21.93 -8.77
CA MET A 325 9.15 22.47 -8.11
C MET A 325 8.86 22.98 -6.70
N CYS A 326 9.90 22.92 -5.85
CA CYS A 326 9.91 23.55 -4.53
C CYS A 326 11.24 24.28 -4.30
N MET A 327 11.23 25.24 -3.38
CA MET A 327 12.39 26.03 -2.99
C MET A 327 12.78 25.72 -1.55
N LEU A 328 14.08 25.71 -1.28
CA LEU A 328 14.70 25.33 -0.01
C LEU A 328 15.65 26.43 0.44
N ASP A 329 15.72 26.66 1.75
CA ASP A 329 16.79 27.46 2.33
C ASP A 329 18.01 26.59 2.61
N VAL A 330 19.05 26.76 1.82
CA VAL A 330 20.31 26.03 1.98
C VAL A 330 21.46 26.94 2.46
N THR A 331 21.13 28.08 3.07
CA THR A 331 22.11 29.09 3.52
C THR A 331 23.11 28.50 4.51
N SER A 332 22.71 27.57 5.34
CA SER A 332 23.55 26.91 6.35
C SER A 332 24.49 25.84 5.77
N ILE A 333 24.31 25.45 4.51
CA ILE A 333 25.12 24.39 3.90
C ILE A 333 26.09 24.99 2.91
N PRO A 334 27.40 24.84 3.12
CA PRO A 334 28.38 25.33 2.17
C PRO A 334 28.35 24.55 0.85
N ASP A 335 28.64 25.27 -0.25
CA ASP A 335 28.88 24.68 -1.57
C ASP A 335 27.76 23.78 -2.12
N VAL A 336 26.49 24.14 -1.85
CA VAL A 336 25.35 23.47 -2.49
C VAL A 336 25.32 23.86 -3.98
N GLN A 337 25.21 22.84 -4.83
CA GLN A 337 25.22 23.00 -6.28
C GLN A 337 24.14 22.13 -6.96
N ALA A 338 23.88 22.42 -8.23
CA ALA A 338 23.03 21.59 -9.05
C ALA A 338 23.60 20.16 -9.14
N GLY A 339 22.72 19.17 -8.97
CA GLY A 339 23.09 17.75 -8.92
C GLY A 339 23.19 17.17 -7.50
N ASP A 340 23.33 18.01 -6.46
CA ASP A 340 23.31 17.52 -5.07
C ASP A 340 21.99 16.84 -4.74
N GLU A 341 22.06 15.69 -4.07
CA GLU A 341 20.88 14.89 -3.72
C GLU A 341 20.09 15.51 -2.57
N ILE A 342 18.77 15.38 -2.68
CA ILE A 342 17.78 15.83 -1.68
C ILE A 342 16.91 14.63 -1.32
N ALA A 343 16.80 14.31 -0.03
CA ALA A 343 15.79 13.36 0.44
C ALA A 343 14.54 14.10 0.92
N LEU A 344 13.40 13.76 0.30
CA LEU A 344 12.07 14.27 0.69
C LEU A 344 11.46 13.45 1.81
N PHE A 345 11.74 12.16 1.87
CA PHE A 345 11.61 11.26 3.02
C PHE A 345 12.48 10.01 2.82
N GLY A 346 12.78 9.32 3.92
CA GLY A 346 13.67 8.15 3.96
C GLY A 346 14.52 8.16 5.21
N GLU A 347 15.78 7.76 5.09
CA GLU A 347 16.72 7.79 6.23
C GLU A 347 16.86 9.19 6.82
N GLY A 348 16.71 9.32 8.13
CA GLY A 348 16.79 10.61 8.83
C GLY A 348 15.56 11.52 8.71
N LEU A 349 14.60 11.20 7.82
CA LEU A 349 13.34 11.92 7.63
C LEU A 349 12.20 10.91 7.38
N PRO A 350 11.61 10.33 8.44
CA PRO A 350 10.57 9.31 8.31
C PRO A 350 9.33 9.82 7.56
N VAL A 351 8.70 8.95 6.78
CA VAL A 351 7.45 9.28 6.07
C VAL A 351 6.31 9.63 7.02
N GLU A 352 6.32 9.11 8.24
CA GLU A 352 5.38 9.43 9.33
C GLU A 352 5.43 10.91 9.72
N GLU A 353 6.61 11.53 9.67
CA GLU A 353 6.78 12.97 9.92
C GLU A 353 6.07 13.78 8.83
N ILE A 354 6.26 13.40 7.57
CA ILE A 354 5.56 14.01 6.43
C ILE A 354 4.05 13.85 6.57
N ALA A 355 3.58 12.66 6.92
CA ALA A 355 2.15 12.37 7.12
C ALA A 355 1.56 13.24 8.26
N SER A 356 2.26 13.36 9.38
CA SER A 356 1.85 14.17 10.52
C SER A 356 1.72 15.66 10.17
N LEU A 357 2.67 16.22 9.41
CA LEU A 357 2.67 17.63 8.99
C LEU A 357 1.44 18.00 8.14
N VAL A 358 0.89 17.05 7.40
CA VAL A 358 -0.29 17.25 6.55
C VAL A 358 -1.59 16.72 7.13
N GLY A 359 -1.53 16.06 8.31
CA GLY A 359 -2.70 15.55 9.01
C GLY A 359 -3.29 14.28 8.40
N THR A 360 -2.42 13.38 7.92
CA THR A 360 -2.80 12.10 7.34
C THR A 360 -1.93 10.94 7.88
N ILE A 361 -2.00 9.78 7.23
CA ILE A 361 -1.29 8.56 7.57
C ILE A 361 -0.20 8.24 6.53
N ASN A 362 0.83 7.49 6.94
CA ASN A 362 1.94 7.08 6.08
C ASN A 362 1.49 6.34 4.82
N TYR A 363 0.38 5.58 4.88
CA TYR A 363 -0.25 4.92 3.72
C TYR A 363 -0.53 5.90 2.57
N GLU A 364 -1.14 7.06 2.87
CA GLU A 364 -1.51 8.04 1.85
C GLU A 364 -0.27 8.65 1.21
N ILE A 365 0.77 8.94 2.01
CA ILE A 365 2.00 9.53 1.48
C ILE A 365 2.68 8.59 0.49
N VAL A 366 2.91 7.31 0.86
CA VAL A 366 3.62 6.37 -0.04
C VAL A 366 2.78 6.01 -1.26
N THR A 367 1.46 5.84 -1.12
CA THR A 367 0.58 5.56 -2.26
C THR A 367 0.38 6.77 -3.17
N GLY A 368 0.59 7.97 -2.64
CA GLY A 368 0.46 9.24 -3.36
C GLY A 368 1.62 9.54 -4.32
N ILE A 369 2.73 8.78 -4.28
CA ILE A 369 3.84 8.99 -5.21
C ILE A 369 3.38 8.77 -6.65
N GLY A 370 3.46 9.83 -7.46
CA GLY A 370 2.90 9.88 -8.80
C GLY A 370 3.52 8.86 -9.77
N LYS A 371 2.77 8.45 -10.78
CA LYS A 371 3.23 7.49 -11.80
C LYS A 371 4.41 8.02 -12.65
N ARG A 372 4.59 9.35 -12.72
CA ARG A 372 5.72 9.96 -13.44
C ARG A 372 7.05 9.85 -12.69
N VAL A 373 7.00 9.51 -11.39
CA VAL A 373 8.19 9.25 -10.57
C VAL A 373 8.62 7.80 -10.80
N PRO A 374 9.78 7.53 -11.40
CA PRO A 374 10.25 6.17 -11.60
C PRO A 374 10.58 5.50 -10.26
N ARG A 375 10.27 4.21 -10.16
CA ARG A 375 10.70 3.35 -9.04
C ARG A 375 12.04 2.72 -9.44
N VAL A 376 13.05 2.93 -8.62
CA VAL A 376 14.39 2.35 -8.76
C VAL A 376 14.52 1.28 -7.68
N TYR A 377 14.69 0.05 -8.09
CA TYR A 377 14.80 -1.10 -7.18
C TYR A 377 16.24 -1.39 -6.84
N VAL A 378 16.52 -1.61 -5.54
CA VAL A 378 17.83 -1.94 -4.99
C VAL A 378 17.75 -3.18 -4.11
#